data_27879e47cdc63efad0ddbba048d77dfa
#
_entry.id   27879e47cdc63efad0ddbba048d77dfa
#
_cell.length_a   1.000
_cell.length_b   1.000
_cell.length_c   1.000
_cell.angle_alpha   90.00
_cell.angle_beta   90.00
_cell.angle_gamma   90.00
#
_symmetry.space_group_name_H-M   'P 1'
#
loop_
_entity.id
_entity.type
_entity.pdbx_description
1 polymer ?
#
loop_
_entity_poly.entity_id
_entity_poly.type
_entity_poly.pdbx_seq_one_letter_code
_entity_poly.pdbx_strand_id
1 'polypeptide(L)'
;MAFDEVMGLTNRLLAQGLGLSAIAARLRLDELGAQGDPAMREQLDRVLAELGIREQLGELTESERAVALSFARSYLAQGLDLVDDPTRPSAWSHSDPVLLQAQGSASAVVATLLRELGIAQPGSRILDVGTGVAGLATALCRLLPDATVVGIDPWIPALELARRNVADAGLDARVTLVEATVQDFEDRDGFDLAWLPSFFVPRAVLDDAVGRIHGLLRTGGRIVVGVAFADENDPLGAATDDLMTVRSGGSVLDPAGAVALLERAGFAHVEEVERTWNPPLRFVVGTRP
;
A
#
# COMPACT_ATOMS: atom_id res chain seq x y z
N MET A 1 1.20 -30.85 27.00
CA MET A 1 0.08 -29.85 26.93
C MET A 1 0.49 -28.62 26.12
N ALA A 2 1.36 -27.72 26.58
CA ALA A 2 1.69 -26.51 25.82
C ALA A 2 2.31 -26.77 24.42
N PHE A 3 3.20 -27.77 24.30
CA PHE A 3 3.79 -28.13 22.99
C PHE A 3 2.74 -28.67 22.02
N ASP A 4 1.84 -29.50 22.46
CA ASP A 4 0.80 -30.11 21.62
C ASP A 4 -0.20 -29.05 21.15
N GLU A 5 -0.52 -28.08 22.01
CA GLU A 5 -1.40 -26.93 21.67
C GLU A 5 -0.74 -26.04 20.61
N VAL A 6 0.55 -25.70 20.81
CA VAL A 6 1.32 -24.89 19.82
C VAL A 6 1.43 -25.63 18.49
N MET A 7 1.78 -26.92 18.51
CA MET A 7 1.88 -27.72 17.27
C MET A 7 0.52 -27.90 16.58
N GLY A 8 -0.55 -28.09 17.35
CA GLY A 8 -1.89 -28.15 16.80
C GLY A 8 -2.31 -26.84 16.09
N LEU A 9 -1.98 -25.69 16.66
CA LEU A 9 -2.20 -24.38 16.02
C LEU A 9 -1.32 -24.22 14.79
N THR A 10 -0.02 -24.52 14.91
CA THR A 10 0.96 -24.43 13.80
C THR A 10 0.50 -25.25 12.59
N ASN A 11 0.00 -26.47 12.80
CA ASN A 11 -0.50 -27.31 11.71
C ASN A 11 -1.73 -26.71 11.00
N ARG A 12 -2.61 -26.05 11.74
CA ARG A 12 -3.76 -25.36 11.12
C ARG A 12 -3.31 -24.15 10.29
N LEU A 13 -2.40 -23.34 10.81
CA LEU A 13 -1.85 -22.17 10.12
C LEU A 13 -0.97 -22.56 8.92
N LEU A 14 -0.28 -23.70 9.00
CA LEU A 14 0.51 -24.23 7.89
C LEU A 14 -0.34 -24.43 6.63
N ALA A 15 -1.53 -25.01 6.78
CA ALA A 15 -2.44 -25.23 5.65
C ALA A 15 -2.87 -23.90 5.00
N GLN A 16 -3.12 -22.85 5.80
CA GLN A 16 -3.47 -21.52 5.29
C GLN A 16 -2.27 -20.86 4.57
N GLY A 17 -1.07 -20.91 5.14
CA GLY A 17 0.14 -20.38 4.52
C GLY A 17 0.50 -21.07 3.20
N LEU A 18 0.36 -22.41 3.14
CA LEU A 18 0.53 -23.16 1.89
C LEU A 18 -0.58 -22.89 0.89
N GLY A 19 -1.81 -22.59 1.35
CA GLY A 19 -2.91 -22.13 0.50
C GLY A 19 -2.56 -20.82 -0.21
N LEU A 20 -2.05 -19.82 0.50
CA LEU A 20 -1.57 -18.57 -0.08
C LEU A 20 -0.43 -18.81 -1.09
N SER A 21 0.49 -19.71 -0.75
CA SER A 21 1.59 -20.10 -1.65
C SER A 21 1.09 -20.79 -2.93
N ALA A 22 0.05 -21.60 -2.83
CA ALA A 22 -0.57 -22.26 -3.99
C ALA A 22 -1.24 -21.24 -4.93
N ILE A 23 -1.93 -20.22 -4.38
CA ILE A 23 -2.47 -19.09 -5.16
C ILE A 23 -1.34 -18.40 -5.92
N ALA A 24 -0.28 -18.00 -5.21
CA ALA A 24 0.87 -17.32 -5.81
C ALA A 24 1.55 -18.17 -6.90
N ALA A 25 1.75 -19.47 -6.63
CA ALA A 25 2.38 -20.40 -7.58
C ALA A 25 1.52 -20.54 -8.87
N ARG A 26 0.20 -20.65 -8.73
CA ARG A 26 -0.71 -20.75 -9.87
C ARG A 26 -0.69 -19.48 -10.73
N LEU A 27 -0.80 -18.32 -10.11
CA LEU A 27 -0.72 -17.02 -10.80
C LEU A 27 0.65 -16.83 -11.47
N ARG A 28 1.73 -17.29 -10.85
CA ARG A 28 3.06 -17.22 -11.43
C ARG A 28 3.23 -18.14 -12.65
N LEU A 29 2.65 -19.32 -12.64
CA LEU A 29 2.64 -20.20 -13.83
C LEU A 29 1.93 -19.52 -15.00
N ASP A 30 0.82 -18.84 -14.74
CA ASP A 30 0.08 -18.11 -15.77
C ASP A 30 0.90 -16.94 -16.33
N GLU A 31 1.53 -16.14 -15.45
CA GLU A 31 2.41 -15.04 -15.86
C GLU A 31 3.58 -15.52 -16.74
N LEU A 32 4.15 -16.67 -16.44
CA LEU A 32 5.23 -17.27 -17.22
C LEU A 32 4.77 -17.97 -18.51
N GLY A 33 3.46 -18.15 -18.72
CA GLY A 33 2.92 -19.00 -19.77
C GLY A 33 3.40 -20.47 -19.67
N ALA A 34 3.76 -20.90 -18.46
CA ALA A 34 4.38 -22.20 -18.21
C ALA A 34 3.35 -23.24 -17.78
N GLN A 35 3.52 -24.48 -18.25
CA GLN A 35 2.64 -25.58 -17.83
C GLN A 35 3.05 -26.16 -16.47
N GLY A 36 4.31 -26.05 -16.09
CA GLY A 36 4.87 -26.66 -14.88
C GLY A 36 4.86 -28.21 -14.93
N ASP A 37 5.24 -28.81 -13.80
CA ASP A 37 5.11 -30.27 -13.62
C ASP A 37 3.64 -30.67 -13.50
N PRO A 38 3.16 -31.69 -14.26
CA PRO A 38 1.73 -32.07 -14.26
C PRO A 38 1.23 -32.50 -12.87
N ALA A 39 2.02 -33.21 -12.08
CA ALA A 39 1.61 -33.65 -10.75
C ALA A 39 1.50 -32.47 -9.77
N MET A 40 2.43 -31.53 -9.85
CA MET A 40 2.35 -30.29 -9.08
C MET A 40 1.13 -29.47 -9.45
N ARG A 41 0.85 -29.33 -10.75
CA ARG A 41 -0.33 -28.60 -11.23
C ARG A 41 -1.63 -29.21 -10.73
N GLU A 42 -1.77 -30.53 -10.78
CA GLU A 42 -2.92 -31.25 -10.25
C GLU A 42 -3.14 -30.93 -8.76
N GLN A 43 -2.07 -30.94 -7.95
CA GLN A 43 -2.18 -30.64 -6.53
C GLN A 43 -2.46 -29.17 -6.25
N LEU A 44 -1.87 -28.23 -7.01
CA LEU A 44 -2.23 -26.82 -6.95
C LEU A 44 -3.72 -26.60 -7.25
N ASP A 45 -4.22 -27.15 -8.34
CA ASP A 45 -5.63 -27.07 -8.73
C ASP A 45 -6.56 -27.67 -7.66
N ARG A 46 -6.16 -28.74 -7.00
CA ARG A 46 -6.90 -29.32 -5.87
C ARG A 46 -6.94 -28.38 -4.68
N VAL A 47 -5.81 -27.79 -4.28
CA VAL A 47 -5.78 -26.80 -3.16
C VAL A 47 -6.68 -25.62 -3.48
N LEU A 48 -6.63 -25.09 -4.70
CA LEU A 48 -7.46 -23.95 -5.12
C LEU A 48 -8.96 -24.30 -5.14
N ALA A 49 -9.31 -25.56 -5.48
CA ALA A 49 -10.68 -26.04 -5.42
C ALA A 49 -11.19 -26.10 -3.97
N GLU A 50 -10.39 -26.60 -3.03
CA GLU A 50 -10.73 -26.63 -1.60
C GLU A 50 -10.84 -25.24 -0.99
N LEU A 51 -10.08 -24.25 -1.51
CA LEU A 51 -10.21 -22.83 -1.14
C LEU A 51 -11.44 -22.16 -1.80
N GLY A 52 -12.10 -22.82 -2.76
CA GLY A 52 -13.28 -22.29 -3.46
C GLY A 52 -13.00 -21.14 -4.42
N ILE A 53 -11.74 -20.97 -4.88
CA ILE A 53 -11.33 -19.81 -5.71
C ILE A 53 -10.79 -20.21 -7.09
N ARG A 54 -10.83 -21.49 -7.46
CA ARG A 54 -10.24 -22.00 -8.70
C ARG A 54 -10.84 -21.33 -9.96
N GLU A 55 -12.15 -21.18 -9.98
CA GLU A 55 -12.87 -20.58 -11.11
C GLU A 55 -12.60 -19.08 -11.17
N GLN A 56 -12.69 -18.39 -10.04
CA GLN A 56 -12.46 -16.96 -9.93
C GLN A 56 -11.07 -16.53 -10.38
N LEU A 57 -10.03 -17.33 -10.09
CA LEU A 57 -8.68 -17.07 -10.62
C LEU A 57 -8.63 -17.12 -12.16
N GLY A 58 -9.46 -17.94 -12.79
CA GLY A 58 -9.59 -18.03 -14.25
C GLY A 58 -10.23 -16.80 -14.88
N GLU A 59 -11.10 -16.11 -14.14
CA GLU A 59 -11.84 -14.93 -14.59
C GLU A 59 -11.06 -13.62 -14.48
N LEU A 60 -9.96 -13.63 -13.70
CA LEU A 60 -9.14 -12.43 -13.51
C LEU A 60 -8.52 -11.94 -14.83
N THR A 61 -8.52 -10.65 -15.04
CA THR A 61 -7.74 -9.99 -16.09
C THR A 61 -6.23 -10.14 -15.80
N GLU A 62 -5.40 -9.90 -16.79
CA GLU A 62 -3.92 -9.92 -16.63
C GLU A 62 -3.46 -8.95 -15.53
N SER A 63 -4.02 -7.74 -15.49
CA SER A 63 -3.72 -6.74 -14.46
C SER A 63 -4.12 -7.21 -13.05
N GLU A 64 -5.29 -7.79 -12.89
CA GLU A 64 -5.77 -8.30 -11.59
C GLU A 64 -4.93 -9.48 -11.11
N ARG A 65 -4.50 -10.38 -12.00
CA ARG A 65 -3.57 -11.48 -11.68
C ARG A 65 -2.22 -10.93 -11.20
N ALA A 66 -1.67 -9.93 -11.88
CA ALA A 66 -0.42 -9.30 -11.49
C ALA A 66 -0.50 -8.67 -10.11
N VAL A 67 -1.60 -7.97 -9.80
CA VAL A 67 -1.85 -7.39 -8.47
C VAL A 67 -1.97 -8.49 -7.42
N ALA A 68 -2.78 -9.52 -7.64
CA ALA A 68 -2.98 -10.61 -6.69
C ALA A 68 -1.67 -11.39 -6.41
N LEU A 69 -0.88 -11.67 -7.46
CA LEU A 69 0.43 -12.29 -7.32
C LEU A 69 1.40 -11.41 -6.51
N SER A 70 1.41 -10.11 -6.80
CA SER A 70 2.24 -9.14 -6.10
C SER A 70 1.93 -9.08 -4.60
N PHE A 71 0.65 -9.03 -4.25
CA PHE A 71 0.20 -9.09 -2.85
C PHE A 71 0.65 -10.38 -2.16
N ALA A 72 0.35 -11.54 -2.74
CA ALA A 72 0.71 -12.82 -2.14
C ALA A 72 2.22 -12.96 -1.93
N ARG A 73 3.04 -12.55 -2.91
CA ARG A 73 4.50 -12.55 -2.79
C ARG A 73 5.01 -11.59 -1.72
N SER A 74 4.43 -10.41 -1.64
CA SER A 74 4.81 -9.41 -0.64
C SER A 74 4.57 -9.94 0.79
N TYR A 75 3.40 -10.49 1.07
CA TYR A 75 3.09 -11.04 2.39
C TYR A 75 3.95 -12.24 2.75
N LEU A 76 4.19 -13.15 1.82
CA LEU A 76 5.08 -14.30 2.05
C LEU A 76 6.52 -13.85 2.34
N ALA A 77 7.04 -12.87 1.59
CA ALA A 77 8.38 -12.34 1.79
C ALA A 77 8.51 -11.60 3.13
N GLN A 78 7.52 -10.81 3.51
CA GLN A 78 7.50 -10.10 4.79
C GLN A 78 7.39 -11.06 5.98
N GLY A 79 6.58 -12.12 5.85
CA GLY A 79 6.51 -13.18 6.87
C GLY A 79 7.84 -13.89 7.06
N LEU A 80 8.57 -14.18 5.99
CA LEU A 80 9.89 -14.78 6.05
C LEU A 80 10.92 -13.82 6.68
N ASP A 81 10.92 -12.54 6.29
CA ASP A 81 11.78 -11.50 6.89
C ASP A 81 11.58 -11.39 8.41
N LEU A 82 10.33 -11.56 8.89
CA LEU A 82 10.03 -11.53 10.32
C LEU A 82 10.69 -12.72 11.06
N VAL A 83 10.78 -13.89 10.43
CA VAL A 83 11.39 -15.09 11.00
C VAL A 83 12.92 -15.02 10.93
N ASP A 84 13.46 -14.54 9.80
CA ASP A 84 14.91 -14.53 9.54
C ASP A 84 15.63 -13.46 10.38
N ASP A 85 14.99 -12.31 10.62
CA ASP A 85 15.57 -11.26 11.47
C ASP A 85 14.52 -10.62 12.42
N PRO A 86 14.12 -11.33 13.48
CA PRO A 86 13.14 -10.80 14.45
C PRO A 86 13.67 -9.62 15.27
N THR A 87 14.98 -9.38 15.24
CA THR A 87 15.65 -8.30 15.99
C THR A 87 15.84 -7.02 15.19
N ARG A 88 15.55 -7.02 13.91
CA ARG A 88 15.65 -5.84 13.05
C ARG A 88 14.81 -4.69 13.60
N PRO A 89 15.36 -3.48 13.72
CA PRO A 89 14.58 -2.31 14.09
C PRO A 89 13.39 -2.09 13.16
N SER A 90 12.30 -1.56 13.70
CA SER A 90 11.12 -1.18 12.94
C SER A 90 11.49 -0.08 11.92
N ALA A 91 11.56 -0.44 10.66
CA ALA A 91 11.86 0.48 9.55
C ALA A 91 11.54 -0.18 8.21
N TRP A 92 11.26 0.62 7.21
CA TRP A 92 11.28 0.16 5.83
C TRP A 92 12.73 -0.10 5.39
N SER A 93 13.03 -1.32 4.96
CA SER A 93 14.41 -1.72 4.60
C SER A 93 14.47 -2.61 3.35
N HIS A 94 13.34 -2.86 2.69
CA HIS A 94 13.32 -3.71 1.52
C HIS A 94 13.95 -3.01 0.32
N SER A 95 14.88 -3.71 -0.34
CA SER A 95 15.53 -3.25 -1.57
C SER A 95 15.29 -4.21 -2.76
N ASP A 96 14.64 -5.36 -2.53
CA ASP A 96 14.27 -6.29 -3.60
C ASP A 96 13.32 -5.59 -4.59
N PRO A 97 13.72 -5.45 -5.87
CA PRO A 97 12.89 -4.78 -6.87
C PRO A 97 11.52 -5.42 -7.06
N VAL A 98 11.41 -6.74 -6.91
CA VAL A 98 10.14 -7.45 -7.06
C VAL A 98 9.18 -7.07 -5.95
N LEU A 99 9.67 -7.00 -4.70
CA LEU A 99 8.87 -6.60 -3.55
C LEU A 99 8.45 -5.13 -3.65
N LEU A 100 9.39 -4.25 -4.03
CA LEU A 100 9.10 -2.83 -4.21
C LEU A 100 8.07 -2.58 -5.31
N GLN A 101 8.17 -3.28 -6.45
CA GLN A 101 7.18 -3.18 -7.53
C GLN A 101 5.80 -3.73 -7.11
N ALA A 102 5.78 -4.80 -6.31
CA ALA A 102 4.54 -5.34 -5.76
C ALA A 102 3.79 -4.29 -4.91
N GLN A 103 4.50 -3.60 -4.03
CA GLN A 103 3.94 -2.51 -3.21
C GLN A 103 3.44 -1.35 -4.08
N GLY A 104 4.17 -0.98 -5.12
CA GLY A 104 3.76 0.05 -6.06
C GLY A 104 2.48 -0.30 -6.81
N SER A 105 2.32 -1.56 -7.21
CA SER A 105 1.09 -2.05 -7.86
C SER A 105 -0.11 -1.96 -6.91
N ALA A 106 0.10 -2.24 -5.61
CA ALA A 106 -0.93 -2.09 -4.60
C ALA A 106 -1.35 -0.62 -4.42
N SER A 107 -0.39 0.31 -4.39
CA SER A 107 -0.67 1.74 -4.21
C SER A 107 -1.42 2.35 -5.39
N ALA A 108 -1.28 1.81 -6.60
CA ALA A 108 -1.99 2.28 -7.79
C ALA A 108 -3.53 2.21 -7.66
N VAL A 109 -4.05 1.28 -6.85
CA VAL A 109 -5.49 1.15 -6.59
C VAL A 109 -6.05 2.39 -5.90
N VAL A 110 -5.25 3.06 -5.06
CA VAL A 110 -5.65 4.30 -4.36
C VAL A 110 -6.00 5.40 -5.35
N ALA A 111 -5.32 5.49 -6.51
CA ALA A 111 -5.62 6.49 -7.55
C ALA A 111 -7.06 6.37 -8.06
N THR A 112 -7.52 5.15 -8.29
CA THR A 112 -8.91 4.89 -8.73
C THR A 112 -9.90 5.35 -7.67
N LEU A 113 -9.66 4.99 -6.41
CA LEU A 113 -10.52 5.39 -5.28
C LEU A 113 -10.57 6.91 -5.12
N LEU A 114 -9.43 7.58 -5.12
CA LEU A 114 -9.38 9.04 -4.99
C LEU A 114 -10.14 9.77 -6.12
N ARG A 115 -10.09 9.23 -7.34
CA ARG A 115 -10.85 9.76 -8.48
C ARG A 115 -12.35 9.49 -8.32
N GLU A 116 -12.76 8.27 -8.00
CA GLU A 116 -14.18 7.88 -7.88
C GLU A 116 -14.90 8.61 -6.76
N LEU A 117 -14.19 8.87 -5.66
CA LEU A 117 -14.68 9.68 -4.54
C LEU A 117 -14.67 11.19 -4.84
N GLY A 118 -14.20 11.61 -6.02
CA GLY A 118 -14.07 13.03 -6.35
C GLY A 118 -13.08 13.79 -5.47
N ILE A 119 -12.15 13.09 -4.84
CA ILE A 119 -11.11 13.69 -3.99
C ILE A 119 -9.97 14.23 -4.86
N ALA A 120 -9.48 13.45 -5.82
CA ALA A 120 -8.52 13.90 -6.81
C ALA A 120 -9.24 14.36 -8.08
N GLN A 121 -8.85 15.52 -8.62
CA GLN A 121 -9.50 16.16 -9.75
C GLN A 121 -8.52 16.34 -10.93
N PRO A 122 -9.01 16.43 -12.18
CA PRO A 122 -8.18 16.85 -13.32
C PRO A 122 -7.48 18.19 -13.04
N GLY A 123 -6.25 18.31 -13.46
CA GLY A 123 -5.43 19.52 -13.27
C GLY A 123 -4.90 19.73 -11.86
N SER A 124 -5.22 18.85 -10.89
CA SER A 124 -4.71 18.94 -9.51
C SER A 124 -3.19 18.78 -9.46
N ARG A 125 -2.55 19.56 -8.59
CA ARG A 125 -1.17 19.35 -8.17
C ARG A 125 -1.16 18.54 -6.87
N ILE A 126 -0.57 17.37 -6.89
CA ILE A 126 -0.72 16.35 -5.84
C ILE A 126 0.65 16.05 -5.22
N LEU A 127 0.70 15.99 -3.88
CA LEU A 127 1.83 15.50 -3.11
C LEU A 127 1.60 14.04 -2.74
N ASP A 128 2.51 13.16 -3.17
CA ASP A 128 2.51 11.73 -2.85
C ASP A 128 3.64 11.45 -1.85
N VAL A 129 3.30 11.33 -0.58
CA VAL A 129 4.25 11.11 0.51
C VAL A 129 4.56 9.62 0.63
N GLY A 130 5.84 9.25 0.61
CA GLY A 130 6.25 7.86 0.55
C GLY A 130 5.90 7.25 -0.82
N THR A 131 6.25 7.95 -1.91
CA THR A 131 5.85 7.57 -3.28
C THR A 131 6.37 6.19 -3.71
N GLY A 132 7.39 5.66 -3.04
CA GLY A 132 7.98 4.37 -3.32
C GLY A 132 8.46 4.28 -4.77
N VAL A 133 7.90 3.33 -5.52
CA VAL A 133 8.20 3.16 -6.96
C VAL A 133 7.30 3.97 -7.88
N ALA A 134 6.62 4.99 -7.35
CA ALA A 134 5.70 5.90 -8.05
C ALA A 134 4.45 5.20 -8.64
N GLY A 135 3.95 4.14 -7.99
CA GLY A 135 2.76 3.42 -8.44
C GLY A 135 1.51 4.30 -8.40
N LEU A 136 1.25 4.98 -7.27
CA LEU A 136 0.15 5.94 -7.12
C LEU A 136 0.32 7.13 -8.06
N ALA A 137 1.52 7.73 -8.09
CA ALA A 137 1.80 8.91 -8.90
C ALA A 137 1.54 8.67 -10.40
N THR A 138 2.02 7.56 -10.94
CA THR A 138 1.81 7.20 -12.35
C THR A 138 0.34 6.88 -12.64
N ALA A 139 -0.36 6.20 -11.73
CA ALA A 139 -1.77 5.89 -11.88
C ALA A 139 -2.64 7.16 -11.85
N LEU A 140 -2.39 8.10 -10.93
CA LEU A 140 -3.07 9.40 -10.90
C LEU A 140 -2.90 10.18 -12.20
N CYS A 141 -1.67 10.29 -12.72
CA CYS A 141 -1.41 10.98 -13.98
C CYS A 141 -2.08 10.31 -15.20
N ARG A 142 -2.26 8.99 -15.19
CA ARG A 142 -2.99 8.28 -16.25
C ARG A 142 -4.50 8.50 -16.16
N LEU A 143 -5.04 8.54 -14.96
CA LEU A 143 -6.49 8.66 -14.71
C LEU A 143 -7.00 10.09 -14.78
N LEU A 144 -6.17 11.08 -14.46
CA LEU A 144 -6.54 12.48 -14.33
C LEU A 144 -5.82 13.32 -15.39
N PRO A 145 -6.52 13.85 -16.40
CA PRO A 145 -5.93 14.77 -17.35
C PRO A 145 -5.30 15.98 -16.64
N ASP A 146 -4.15 16.42 -17.13
CA ASP A 146 -3.40 17.60 -16.68
C ASP A 146 -2.99 17.60 -15.19
N ALA A 147 -3.26 16.54 -14.44
CA ALA A 147 -2.76 16.40 -13.09
C ALA A 147 -1.24 16.25 -13.08
N THR A 148 -0.59 16.87 -12.09
CA THR A 148 0.84 16.72 -11.82
C THR A 148 1.06 16.17 -10.42
N VAL A 149 2.08 15.34 -10.25
CA VAL A 149 2.39 14.72 -8.96
C VAL A 149 3.84 15.01 -8.60
N VAL A 150 4.04 15.43 -7.35
CA VAL A 150 5.37 15.44 -6.73
C VAL A 150 5.40 14.28 -5.75
N GLY A 151 6.19 13.27 -6.06
CA GLY A 151 6.41 12.11 -5.20
C GLY A 151 7.67 12.31 -4.38
N ILE A 152 7.56 12.21 -3.07
CA ILE A 152 8.69 12.28 -2.15
C ILE A 152 8.90 10.94 -1.45
N ASP A 153 10.15 10.52 -1.32
CA ASP A 153 10.54 9.31 -0.60
C ASP A 153 11.99 9.41 -0.15
N PRO A 154 12.36 9.08 1.08
CA PRO A 154 13.75 9.03 1.51
C PRO A 154 14.47 7.73 1.07
N TRP A 155 13.77 6.72 0.52
CA TRP A 155 14.31 5.42 0.22
C TRP A 155 14.83 5.34 -1.24
N ILE A 156 16.15 5.56 -1.40
CA ILE A 156 16.82 5.60 -2.72
C ILE A 156 16.52 4.38 -3.60
N PRO A 157 16.57 3.11 -3.10
CA PRO A 157 16.28 1.95 -3.95
C PRO A 157 14.89 1.97 -4.58
N ALA A 158 13.89 2.52 -3.89
CA ALA A 158 12.55 2.68 -4.46
C ALA A 158 12.52 3.81 -5.49
N LEU A 159 13.16 4.96 -5.21
CA LEU A 159 13.20 6.08 -6.16
C LEU A 159 13.95 5.76 -7.46
N GLU A 160 14.96 4.90 -7.44
CA GLU A 160 15.62 4.43 -8.65
C GLU A 160 14.68 3.62 -9.54
N LEU A 161 13.81 2.80 -8.95
CA LEU A 161 12.73 2.11 -9.66
C LEU A 161 11.66 3.10 -10.13
N ALA A 162 11.28 4.05 -9.27
CA ALA A 162 10.30 5.08 -9.60
C ALA A 162 10.68 5.86 -10.84
N ARG A 163 11.93 6.31 -10.96
CA ARG A 163 12.43 7.04 -12.14
C ARG A 163 12.26 6.23 -13.43
N ARG A 164 12.57 4.92 -13.37
CA ARG A 164 12.35 4.01 -14.50
C ARG A 164 10.87 3.88 -14.84
N ASN A 165 10.02 3.62 -13.83
CA ASN A 165 8.57 3.47 -14.02
C ASN A 165 7.93 4.73 -14.62
N VAL A 166 8.35 5.91 -14.19
CA VAL A 166 7.85 7.20 -14.72
C VAL A 166 8.30 7.39 -16.17
N ALA A 167 9.57 7.13 -16.49
CA ALA A 167 10.11 7.23 -17.84
C ALA A 167 9.44 6.23 -18.81
N ASP A 168 9.30 4.96 -18.39
CA ASP A 168 8.63 3.92 -19.18
C ASP A 168 7.14 4.24 -19.42
N ALA A 169 6.52 4.98 -18.50
CA ALA A 169 5.17 5.48 -18.65
C ALA A 169 5.05 6.75 -19.51
N GLY A 170 6.18 7.40 -19.87
CA GLY A 170 6.20 8.68 -20.59
C GLY A 170 5.64 9.84 -19.76
N LEU A 171 5.81 9.80 -18.43
CA LEU A 171 5.21 10.76 -17.50
C LEU A 171 6.21 11.74 -16.88
N ASP A 172 7.44 11.84 -17.40
CA ASP A 172 8.51 12.72 -16.88
C ASP A 172 8.11 14.19 -16.80
N ALA A 173 7.22 14.64 -17.68
CA ALA A 173 6.71 16.01 -17.66
C ALA A 173 5.65 16.28 -16.58
N ARG A 174 5.09 15.24 -15.97
CA ARG A 174 3.97 15.35 -15.00
C ARG A 174 4.27 14.75 -13.63
N VAL A 175 5.30 13.93 -13.49
CA VAL A 175 5.72 13.34 -12.21
C VAL A 175 7.12 13.83 -11.88
N THR A 176 7.26 14.55 -10.78
CA THR A 176 8.55 14.95 -10.21
C THR A 176 8.86 14.07 -9.01
N LEU A 177 10.05 13.49 -8.96
CA LEU A 177 10.49 12.63 -7.86
C LEU A 177 11.60 13.31 -7.08
N VAL A 178 11.41 13.40 -5.75
CA VAL A 178 12.35 14.06 -4.85
C VAL A 178 12.76 13.11 -3.72
N GLU A 179 14.06 12.99 -3.50
CA GLU A 179 14.63 12.28 -2.35
C GLU A 179 14.53 13.20 -1.13
N ALA A 180 13.49 13.02 -0.33
CA ALA A 180 13.25 13.81 0.86
C ALA A 180 12.30 13.08 1.82
N THR A 181 12.46 13.37 3.11
CA THR A 181 11.38 13.14 4.08
C THR A 181 10.35 14.27 3.94
N VAL A 182 9.14 14.06 4.46
CA VAL A 182 8.14 15.14 4.45
C VAL A 182 8.55 16.33 5.31
N GLN A 183 9.36 16.11 6.35
CA GLN A 183 9.86 17.16 7.22
C GLN A 183 10.85 18.09 6.51
N ASP A 184 11.70 17.52 5.65
CA ASP A 184 12.75 18.25 4.94
C ASP A 184 12.30 18.80 3.59
N PHE A 185 11.13 18.36 3.11
CA PHE A 185 10.62 18.77 1.82
C PHE A 185 10.09 20.21 1.84
N GLU A 186 10.49 20.99 0.86
CA GLU A 186 10.02 22.37 0.66
C GLU A 186 9.38 22.55 -0.73
N ASP A 187 8.30 23.28 -0.76
CA ASP A 187 7.61 23.66 -1.98
C ASP A 187 6.94 25.03 -1.79
N ARG A 188 6.96 25.86 -2.86
CA ARG A 188 6.41 27.22 -2.83
C ARG A 188 5.11 27.36 -3.62
N ASP A 189 4.83 26.43 -4.52
CA ASP A 189 3.66 26.50 -5.40
C ASP A 189 2.40 25.95 -4.73
N GLY A 190 2.58 25.16 -3.68
CA GLY A 190 1.51 24.53 -2.92
C GLY A 190 0.82 23.39 -3.66
N PHE A 191 0.05 22.61 -2.94
CA PHE A 191 -0.67 21.43 -3.44
C PHE A 191 -2.16 21.54 -3.26
N ASP A 192 -2.92 20.95 -4.17
CA ASP A 192 -4.38 20.84 -4.09
C ASP A 192 -4.79 19.60 -3.29
N LEU A 193 -3.92 18.56 -3.28
CA LEU A 193 -4.13 17.32 -2.59
C LEU A 193 -2.79 16.78 -2.06
N ALA A 194 -2.80 16.21 -0.85
CA ALA A 194 -1.70 15.40 -0.33
C ALA A 194 -2.21 14.01 0.07
N TRP A 195 -1.48 12.98 -0.31
CA TRP A 195 -1.67 11.60 0.15
C TRP A 195 -0.62 11.26 1.21
N LEU A 196 -1.08 10.76 2.36
CA LEU A 196 -0.22 10.34 3.48
C LEU A 196 -0.61 8.91 3.92
N PRO A 197 0.15 7.87 3.55
CA PRO A 197 -0.04 6.51 4.05
C PRO A 197 0.54 6.39 5.46
N SER A 198 -0.30 6.50 6.51
CA SER A 198 0.17 6.49 7.91
C SER A 198 0.93 5.21 8.28
N PHE A 199 0.60 4.10 7.62
CA PHE A 199 1.23 2.79 7.82
C PHE A 199 2.66 2.68 7.28
N PHE A 200 3.21 3.75 6.67
CA PHE A 200 4.63 3.89 6.30
C PHE A 200 5.32 5.08 6.97
N VAL A 201 4.61 5.82 7.81
CA VAL A 201 5.18 6.98 8.50
C VAL A 201 5.35 6.67 10.00
N PRO A 202 6.56 6.78 10.56
CA PRO A 202 6.81 6.46 11.95
C PRO A 202 5.99 7.34 12.91
N ARG A 203 5.46 6.72 13.98
CA ARG A 203 4.62 7.42 14.96
C ARG A 203 5.28 8.66 15.56
N ALA A 204 6.60 8.60 15.77
CA ALA A 204 7.35 9.69 16.36
C ALA A 204 7.36 10.99 15.52
N VAL A 205 7.16 10.87 14.21
CA VAL A 205 7.20 12.01 13.28
C VAL A 205 5.87 12.31 12.60
N LEU A 206 4.82 11.54 12.92
CA LEU A 206 3.54 11.64 12.22
C LEU A 206 2.83 12.99 12.46
N ASP A 207 2.85 13.51 13.69
CA ASP A 207 2.26 14.81 14.02
C ASP A 207 2.99 15.95 13.27
N ASP A 208 4.33 15.92 13.24
CA ASP A 208 5.15 16.89 12.49
C ASP A 208 4.91 16.77 10.97
N ALA A 209 4.82 15.56 10.46
CA ALA A 209 4.51 15.30 9.05
C ALA A 209 3.18 15.92 8.62
N VAL A 210 2.13 15.74 9.40
CA VAL A 210 0.81 16.31 9.14
C VAL A 210 0.84 17.83 9.23
N GLY A 211 1.51 18.40 10.24
CA GLY A 211 1.72 19.85 10.36
C GLY A 211 2.48 20.44 9.17
N ARG A 212 3.51 19.72 8.69
CA ARG A 212 4.26 20.13 7.49
C ARG A 212 3.39 20.09 6.24
N ILE A 213 2.61 19.03 6.03
CA ILE A 213 1.67 18.91 4.89
C ILE A 213 0.63 20.03 4.93
N HIS A 214 0.12 20.39 6.12
CA HIS A 214 -0.80 21.52 6.25
C HIS A 214 -0.18 22.80 5.67
N GLY A 215 1.11 23.07 5.96
CA GLY A 215 1.83 24.21 5.38
C GLY A 215 2.02 24.15 3.86
N LEU A 216 2.18 22.96 3.29
CA LEU A 216 2.41 22.72 1.87
C LEU A 216 1.14 22.75 1.02
N LEU A 217 -0.03 22.52 1.61
CA LEU A 217 -1.30 22.61 0.87
C LEU A 217 -1.68 24.07 0.60
N ARG A 218 -2.41 24.33 -0.46
CA ARG A 218 -3.09 25.60 -0.72
C ARG A 218 -4.31 25.75 0.18
N THR A 219 -4.81 26.96 0.40
CA THR A 219 -6.15 27.17 0.99
C THR A 219 -7.19 26.42 0.18
N GLY A 220 -8.03 25.64 0.86
CA GLY A 220 -8.99 24.72 0.23
C GLY A 220 -8.36 23.39 -0.23
N GLY A 221 -7.04 23.23 -0.14
CA GLY A 221 -6.36 21.97 -0.44
C GLY A 221 -6.68 20.90 0.60
N ARG A 222 -6.64 19.63 0.21
CA ARG A 222 -7.05 18.50 1.04
C ARG A 222 -5.88 17.58 1.36
N ILE A 223 -5.89 17.01 2.56
CA ILE A 223 -5.07 15.86 2.91
C ILE A 223 -5.95 14.61 2.94
N VAL A 224 -5.43 13.50 2.46
CA VAL A 224 -6.00 12.17 2.67
C VAL A 224 -5.01 11.34 3.46
N VAL A 225 -5.39 10.94 4.66
CA VAL A 225 -4.64 9.99 5.48
C VAL A 225 -5.17 8.61 5.21
N GLY A 226 -4.33 7.73 4.65
CA GLY A 226 -4.60 6.31 4.53
C GLY A 226 -4.29 5.62 5.84
N VAL A 227 -5.26 4.87 6.39
CA VAL A 227 -5.10 3.99 7.54
C VAL A 227 -5.42 2.56 7.15
N ALA A 228 -4.79 1.58 7.81
CA ALA A 228 -5.09 0.19 7.55
C ALA A 228 -6.54 -0.12 7.98
N PHE A 229 -7.20 -1.01 7.23
CA PHE A 229 -8.52 -1.49 7.60
C PHE A 229 -8.36 -2.65 8.58
N ALA A 230 -8.85 -2.47 9.80
CA ALA A 230 -9.04 -3.55 10.76
C ALA A 230 -10.49 -4.01 10.70
N ASP A 231 -10.72 -5.31 10.43
CA ASP A 231 -12.04 -5.91 10.57
C ASP A 231 -12.26 -6.28 12.04
N GLU A 232 -13.27 -5.69 12.67
CA GLU A 232 -13.62 -5.96 14.07
C GLU A 232 -14.00 -7.43 14.31
N ASN A 233 -14.40 -8.15 13.26
CA ASN A 233 -14.75 -9.57 13.31
C ASN A 233 -13.54 -10.49 13.05
N ASP A 234 -12.37 -9.93 12.69
CA ASP A 234 -11.12 -10.67 12.49
C ASP A 234 -9.99 -10.08 13.36
N PRO A 235 -10.00 -10.34 14.68
CA PRO A 235 -8.97 -9.81 15.57
C PRO A 235 -7.56 -10.35 15.28
N LEU A 236 -7.43 -11.52 14.66
CA LEU A 236 -6.13 -12.04 14.23
C LEU A 236 -5.61 -11.27 13.01
N GLY A 237 -6.46 -11.03 12.03
CA GLY A 237 -6.12 -10.19 10.87
C GLY A 237 -5.68 -8.80 11.30
N ALA A 238 -6.46 -8.14 12.17
CA ALA A 238 -6.09 -6.83 12.72
C ALA A 238 -4.71 -6.84 13.42
N ALA A 239 -4.46 -7.82 14.29
CA ALA A 239 -3.18 -7.92 15.01
C ALA A 239 -1.99 -8.20 14.07
N THR A 240 -2.20 -8.96 12.99
CA THR A 240 -1.14 -9.22 11.99
C THR A 240 -0.88 -8.00 11.13
N ASP A 241 -1.88 -7.23 10.76
CA ASP A 241 -1.73 -5.96 10.05
C ASP A 241 -0.98 -4.92 10.88
N ASP A 242 -1.30 -4.82 12.17
CA ASP A 242 -0.57 -3.96 13.12
C ASP A 242 0.90 -4.39 13.24
N LEU A 243 1.16 -5.69 13.36
CA LEU A 243 2.52 -6.23 13.42
C LEU A 243 3.32 -5.83 12.17
N MET A 244 2.74 -5.99 10.98
CA MET A 244 3.40 -5.68 9.72
C MET A 244 3.57 -4.17 9.53
N THR A 245 2.62 -3.36 9.97
CA THR A 245 2.71 -1.91 10.01
C THR A 245 3.91 -1.46 10.86
N VAL A 246 4.01 -1.96 12.10
CA VAL A 246 5.14 -1.65 13.00
C VAL A 246 6.45 -2.16 12.41
N ARG A 247 6.49 -3.40 11.87
CA ARG A 247 7.68 -3.98 11.24
C ARG A 247 8.21 -3.09 10.11
N SER A 248 7.31 -2.49 9.34
CA SER A 248 7.62 -1.57 8.23
C SER A 248 7.98 -0.14 8.70
N GLY A 249 7.97 0.11 10.01
CA GLY A 249 8.28 1.42 10.60
C GLY A 249 7.11 2.41 10.56
N GLY A 250 5.92 1.96 10.23
CA GLY A 250 4.73 2.80 10.17
C GLY A 250 4.01 2.99 11.50
N SER A 251 2.93 3.75 11.47
CA SER A 251 2.05 4.00 12.61
C SER A 251 0.80 3.17 12.55
N VAL A 252 0.54 2.41 13.60
CA VAL A 252 -0.79 1.86 13.88
C VAL A 252 -1.69 3.02 14.25
N LEU A 253 -2.65 3.31 13.40
CA LEU A 253 -3.58 4.43 13.53
C LEU A 253 -4.96 3.97 13.10
N ASP A 254 -5.95 4.21 13.94
CA ASP A 254 -7.35 4.02 13.59
C ASP A 254 -7.95 5.32 12.99
N PRO A 255 -9.12 5.26 12.36
CA PRO A 255 -9.74 6.45 11.78
C PRO A 255 -10.01 7.56 12.81
N ALA A 256 -10.41 7.22 14.03
CA ALA A 256 -10.65 8.20 15.08
C ALA A 256 -9.36 8.93 15.48
N GLY A 257 -8.24 8.19 15.59
CA GLY A 257 -6.92 8.75 15.81
C GLY A 257 -6.46 9.64 14.65
N ALA A 258 -6.76 9.27 13.39
CA ALA A 258 -6.46 10.09 12.23
C ALA A 258 -7.30 11.39 12.20
N VAL A 259 -8.59 11.32 12.56
CA VAL A 259 -9.45 12.51 12.72
C VAL A 259 -8.84 13.45 13.76
N ALA A 260 -8.56 12.95 14.96
CA ALA A 260 -7.96 13.76 16.03
C ALA A 260 -6.60 14.35 15.64
N LEU A 261 -5.80 13.62 14.86
CA LEU A 261 -4.51 14.08 14.34
C LEU A 261 -4.68 15.28 13.39
N LEU A 262 -5.61 15.18 12.43
CA LEU A 262 -5.87 16.26 11.47
C LEU A 262 -6.47 17.49 12.14
N GLU A 263 -7.41 17.31 13.08
CA GLU A 263 -8.00 18.43 13.84
C GLU A 263 -6.95 19.18 14.65
N ARG A 264 -6.04 18.46 15.36
CA ARG A 264 -4.93 19.09 16.09
C ARG A 264 -3.97 19.86 15.18
N ALA A 265 -3.81 19.42 13.93
CA ALA A 265 -2.98 20.10 12.94
C ALA A 265 -3.67 21.30 12.27
N GLY A 266 -4.93 21.60 12.63
CA GLY A 266 -5.66 22.78 12.16
C GLY A 266 -6.44 22.56 10.85
N PHE A 267 -6.64 21.29 10.42
CA PHE A 267 -7.53 21.00 9.30
C PHE A 267 -9.00 21.22 9.69
N ALA A 268 -9.78 21.71 8.75
CA ALA A 268 -11.24 21.83 8.85
C ALA A 268 -11.91 20.68 8.05
N HIS A 269 -13.22 20.50 8.29
CA HIS A 269 -14.04 19.47 7.60
C HIS A 269 -13.37 18.10 7.61
N VAL A 270 -12.90 17.69 8.81
CA VAL A 270 -12.24 16.41 8.99
C VAL A 270 -13.29 15.32 9.13
N GLU A 271 -13.21 14.31 8.26
CA GLU A 271 -14.16 13.20 8.27
C GLU A 271 -13.52 11.90 7.79
N GLU A 272 -13.99 10.78 8.31
CA GLU A 272 -13.73 9.47 7.72
C GLU A 272 -14.65 9.29 6.50
N VAL A 273 -14.08 8.89 5.37
CA VAL A 273 -14.84 8.59 4.15
C VAL A 273 -15.53 7.23 4.30
N GLU A 274 -16.84 7.18 4.03
CA GLU A 274 -17.59 5.94 4.03
C GLU A 274 -16.95 4.92 3.06
N ARG A 275 -16.60 3.75 3.60
CA ARG A 275 -15.89 2.72 2.83
C ARG A 275 -16.86 1.91 1.98
N THR A 276 -16.76 2.05 0.65
CA THR A 276 -17.55 1.29 -0.34
C THR A 276 -16.69 0.39 -1.23
N TRP A 277 -15.41 0.18 -0.87
CA TRP A 277 -14.41 -0.58 -1.63
C TRP A 277 -13.83 -1.77 -0.86
N ASN A 278 -13.27 -2.76 -1.57
CA ASN A 278 -12.69 -3.96 -0.98
C ASN A 278 -11.24 -3.82 -0.48
N PRO A 279 -10.32 -3.05 -1.12
CA PRO A 279 -8.95 -2.88 -0.61
C PRO A 279 -8.93 -2.56 0.89
N PRO A 280 -7.97 -3.13 1.68
CA PRO A 280 -7.97 -3.03 3.15
C PRO A 280 -7.44 -1.67 3.64
N LEU A 281 -8.09 -0.61 3.21
CA LEU A 281 -7.76 0.78 3.52
C LEU A 281 -9.01 1.55 3.93
N ARG A 282 -8.83 2.49 4.88
CA ARG A 282 -9.79 3.55 5.19
C ARG A 282 -9.14 4.90 4.93
N PHE A 283 -9.95 5.89 4.59
CA PHE A 283 -9.48 7.25 4.32
C PHE A 283 -10.08 8.22 5.32
N VAL A 284 -9.22 9.06 5.87
CA VAL A 284 -9.64 10.25 6.63
C VAL A 284 -9.19 11.47 5.85
N VAL A 285 -10.12 12.37 5.56
CA VAL A 285 -9.89 13.57 4.75
C VAL A 285 -10.02 14.81 5.63
N GLY A 286 -9.14 15.77 5.43
CA GLY A 286 -9.23 17.09 6.04
C GLY A 286 -8.93 18.17 5.01
N THR A 287 -9.48 19.36 5.19
CA THR A 287 -9.31 20.50 4.30
C THR A 287 -8.50 21.60 5.00
N ARG A 288 -7.49 22.15 4.33
CA ARG A 288 -6.80 23.36 4.81
C ARG A 288 -7.72 24.57 4.70
N PRO A 289 -8.04 25.28 5.79
CA PRO A 289 -8.90 26.45 5.79
C PRO A 289 -8.33 27.66 5.03
#